data_6059b68de45e092182bce4e27c26d486
#
_entry.id   6059b68de45e092182bce4e27c26d486
#
_cell.length_a   1.000
_cell.length_b   1.000
_cell.length_c   1.000
_cell.angle_alpha   90.00
_cell.angle_beta   90.00
_cell.angle_gamma   90.00
#
_symmetry.space_group_name_H-M   'P 1'
#
loop_
_entity.id
_entity.type
_entity.pdbx_description
1 polymer ?
#
loop_
_entity_poly.entity_id
_entity_poly.type
_entity_poly.pdbx_seq_one_letter_code
_entity_poly.pdbx_strand_id
1 'polypeptide(L)'
;MNRDVLMELVLVRHAEPEWVRDGLNIDDPPLTDRGHEQAAITARALAGEKFDEILVSPLVRTRQTAGPLLEALGRDLVIDPWLEEIRNPVWHGTPVEKASAAYEAEKAKSSHDRWTGIDGGEPVSSFVERINIGCSLFLEERGIVRERVDMPVWDLTPGFIPGRHICLVAHAGTNSVSICHLLGLQPTPWEWDRFVIGHASVTRVQLFALGDGVTFSLSRLSDNEHLPVELRTY
;
A
#
# COMPACT_ATOMS: atom_id res chain seq x y z
N MET A 1 -18.64 -5.84 -21.10
CA MET A 1 -17.53 -6.57 -21.74
C MET A 1 -16.82 -7.33 -20.66
N ASN A 2 -16.77 -8.66 -20.74
CA ASN A 2 -15.91 -9.45 -19.87
C ASN A 2 -14.47 -9.19 -20.37
N ARG A 3 -13.64 -8.54 -19.57
CA ARG A 3 -12.21 -8.38 -19.86
C ARG A 3 -11.49 -9.58 -19.26
N ASP A 4 -10.67 -10.26 -20.02
CA ASP A 4 -9.82 -11.33 -19.49
C ASP A 4 -8.73 -10.67 -18.61
N VAL A 5 -8.89 -10.85 -17.30
CA VAL A 5 -7.92 -10.37 -16.30
C VAL A 5 -6.71 -11.30 -16.34
N LEU A 6 -5.56 -10.75 -16.70
CA LEU A 6 -4.30 -11.50 -16.80
C LEU A 6 -3.59 -11.63 -15.45
N MET A 7 -3.76 -10.66 -14.55
CA MET A 7 -3.26 -10.65 -13.18
C MET A 7 -4.10 -9.71 -12.34
N GLU A 8 -4.30 -10.02 -11.05
CA GLU A 8 -4.90 -9.10 -10.09
C GLU A 8 -3.95 -8.85 -8.92
N LEU A 9 -3.79 -7.58 -8.57
CA LEU A 9 -3.13 -7.12 -7.35
C LEU A 9 -4.20 -6.69 -6.35
N VAL A 10 -4.16 -7.26 -5.16
CA VAL A 10 -5.01 -6.92 -4.01
C VAL A 10 -4.16 -6.18 -3.00
N LEU A 11 -4.33 -4.86 -2.93
CA LEU A 11 -3.58 -3.99 -2.03
C LEU A 11 -4.38 -3.80 -0.74
N VAL A 12 -3.86 -4.26 0.38
CA VAL A 12 -4.48 -4.12 1.70
C VAL A 12 -3.70 -3.08 2.50
N ARG A 13 -4.36 -2.03 2.97
CA ARG A 13 -3.75 -1.13 3.96
C ARG A 13 -3.79 -1.79 5.33
N HIS A 14 -2.74 -1.61 6.13
CA HIS A 14 -2.75 -2.04 7.53
C HIS A 14 -3.99 -1.54 8.29
N ALA A 15 -4.42 -2.29 9.30
CA ALA A 15 -5.49 -1.91 10.23
C ALA A 15 -5.03 -0.79 11.18
N GLU A 16 -5.94 -0.27 12.00
CA GLU A 16 -5.70 0.90 12.87
C GLU A 16 -4.52 0.68 13.82
N PRO A 17 -3.46 1.53 13.74
CA PRO A 17 -2.28 1.42 14.59
C PRO A 17 -2.36 2.31 15.82
N GLU A 18 -1.69 1.92 16.91
CA GLU A 18 -1.59 2.68 18.15
C GLU A 18 -0.41 3.68 18.10
N TRP A 19 -0.60 4.79 17.36
CA TRP A 19 0.44 5.80 17.20
C TRP A 19 0.88 6.49 18.50
N VAL A 20 0.00 6.49 19.51
CA VAL A 20 0.21 7.16 20.79
C VAL A 20 -0.18 6.24 21.92
N ARG A 21 0.70 6.08 22.93
CA ARG A 21 0.42 5.39 24.17
C ARG A 21 0.87 6.25 25.34
N ASP A 22 -0.02 6.47 26.31
CA ASP A 22 0.24 7.32 27.50
C ASP A 22 0.72 8.73 27.15
N GLY A 23 0.23 9.32 26.03
CA GLY A 23 0.61 10.64 25.54
C GLY A 23 1.96 10.68 24.80
N LEU A 24 2.61 9.55 24.58
CA LEU A 24 3.89 9.43 23.89
C LEU A 24 3.77 8.78 22.53
N ASN A 25 4.55 9.26 21.56
CA ASN A 25 4.61 8.73 20.21
C ASN A 25 5.26 7.34 20.15
N ILE A 26 4.79 6.50 19.23
CA ILE A 26 5.36 5.19 18.88
C ILE A 26 5.71 5.18 17.39
N ASP A 27 6.97 4.95 17.01
CA ASP A 27 7.44 5.04 15.62
C ASP A 27 6.99 3.85 14.75
N ASP A 28 7.06 2.63 15.25
CA ASP A 28 6.55 1.41 14.59
C ASP A 28 5.45 0.78 15.45
N PRO A 29 4.25 1.39 15.48
CA PRO A 29 3.20 1.00 16.40
C PRO A 29 2.59 -0.37 16.06
N PRO A 30 2.19 -1.15 17.09
CA PRO A 30 1.29 -2.27 16.93
C PRO A 30 -0.12 -1.78 16.57
N LEU A 31 -1.01 -2.72 16.29
CA LEU A 31 -2.43 -2.42 16.13
C LEU A 31 -3.09 -2.10 17.48
N THR A 32 -4.13 -1.25 17.43
CA THR A 32 -5.09 -1.12 18.53
C THR A 32 -5.98 -2.37 18.62
N ASP A 33 -6.78 -2.51 19.71
CA ASP A 33 -7.79 -3.57 19.80
C ASP A 33 -8.77 -3.51 18.61
N ARG A 34 -9.21 -2.30 18.22
CA ARG A 34 -10.01 -2.08 17.00
C ARG A 34 -9.26 -2.52 15.75
N GLY A 35 -7.97 -2.22 15.65
CA GLY A 35 -7.13 -2.65 14.53
C GLY A 35 -7.05 -4.17 14.42
N HIS A 36 -6.93 -4.89 15.54
CA HIS A 36 -6.97 -6.34 15.55
C HIS A 36 -8.32 -6.90 15.09
N GLU A 37 -9.43 -6.26 15.49
CA GLU A 37 -10.76 -6.64 15.02
C GLU A 37 -10.92 -6.38 13.51
N GLN A 38 -10.48 -5.22 13.01
CA GLN A 38 -10.45 -4.91 11.57
C GLN A 38 -9.66 -5.98 10.79
N ALA A 39 -8.45 -6.32 11.25
CA ALA A 39 -7.59 -7.33 10.61
C ALA A 39 -8.27 -8.70 10.54
N ALA A 40 -8.93 -9.13 11.62
CA ALA A 40 -9.66 -10.40 11.66
C ALA A 40 -10.86 -10.43 10.70
N ILE A 41 -11.59 -9.31 10.57
CA ILE A 41 -12.73 -9.21 9.63
C ILE A 41 -12.22 -9.21 8.19
N THR A 42 -11.18 -8.45 7.88
CA THR A 42 -10.57 -8.41 6.55
C THR A 42 -10.03 -9.77 6.14
N ALA A 43 -9.38 -10.49 7.07
CA ALA A 43 -8.93 -11.85 6.84
C ALA A 43 -10.09 -12.79 6.46
N ARG A 44 -11.22 -12.72 7.17
CA ARG A 44 -12.42 -13.52 6.82
C ARG A 44 -12.97 -13.16 5.43
N ALA A 45 -12.97 -11.88 5.07
CA ALA A 45 -13.43 -11.44 3.76
C ALA A 45 -12.56 -11.96 2.62
N LEU A 46 -11.25 -12.09 2.84
CA LEU A 46 -10.27 -12.53 1.86
C LEU A 46 -9.96 -14.04 1.90
N ALA A 47 -10.34 -14.76 2.96
CA ALA A 47 -10.00 -16.19 3.15
C ALA A 47 -10.54 -17.14 2.08
N GLY A 48 -11.58 -16.74 1.33
CA GLY A 48 -12.11 -17.49 0.20
C GLY A 48 -11.32 -17.31 -1.10
N GLU A 49 -10.37 -16.39 -1.16
CA GLU A 49 -9.59 -16.09 -2.34
C GLU A 49 -8.33 -16.99 -2.41
N LYS A 50 -7.93 -17.35 -3.62
CA LYS A 50 -6.72 -18.14 -3.85
C LYS A 50 -5.59 -17.22 -4.28
N PHE A 51 -4.78 -16.78 -3.32
CA PHE A 51 -3.60 -16.00 -3.61
C PHE A 51 -2.42 -16.90 -4.00
N ASP A 52 -1.71 -16.57 -5.07
CA ASP A 52 -0.43 -17.18 -5.42
C ASP A 52 0.67 -16.68 -4.49
N GLU A 53 0.64 -15.40 -4.15
CA GLU A 53 1.59 -14.74 -3.27
C GLU A 53 0.89 -13.81 -2.29
N ILE A 54 1.43 -13.70 -1.07
CA ILE A 54 1.05 -12.70 -0.07
C ILE A 54 2.34 -12.07 0.43
N LEU A 55 2.58 -10.81 0.06
CA LEU A 55 3.79 -10.06 0.44
C LEU A 55 3.41 -8.96 1.43
N VAL A 56 4.24 -8.79 2.45
CA VAL A 56 3.92 -7.93 3.59
C VAL A 56 5.05 -6.93 3.86
N SER A 57 4.71 -5.69 4.10
CA SER A 57 5.67 -4.68 4.58
C SER A 57 6.33 -5.10 5.90
N PRO A 58 7.60 -4.70 6.16
CA PRO A 58 8.33 -5.10 7.37
C PRO A 58 7.76 -4.54 8.68
N LEU A 59 6.92 -3.50 8.64
CA LEU A 59 6.45 -2.82 9.84
C LEU A 59 5.45 -3.64 10.67
N VAL A 60 5.45 -3.45 11.99
CA VAL A 60 4.67 -4.26 12.95
C VAL A 60 3.19 -4.29 12.59
N ARG A 61 2.59 -3.13 12.33
CA ARG A 61 1.15 -3.00 12.02
C ARG A 61 0.71 -3.78 10.78
N THR A 62 1.56 -3.88 9.74
CA THR A 62 1.26 -4.66 8.53
C THR A 62 1.37 -6.15 8.78
N ARG A 63 2.38 -6.59 9.54
CA ARG A 63 2.54 -7.99 9.93
C ARG A 63 1.38 -8.47 10.79
N GLN A 64 0.93 -7.65 11.74
CA GLN A 64 -0.24 -7.95 12.57
C GLN A 64 -1.53 -7.97 11.75
N THR A 65 -1.66 -7.09 10.75
CA THR A 65 -2.82 -7.09 9.84
C THR A 65 -2.86 -8.35 8.98
N ALA A 66 -1.70 -8.79 8.46
CA ALA A 66 -1.61 -9.98 7.63
C ALA A 66 -1.79 -11.29 8.42
N GLY A 67 -1.42 -11.31 9.71
CA GLY A 67 -1.39 -12.50 10.54
C GLY A 67 -2.64 -13.37 10.46
N PRO A 68 -3.85 -12.86 10.72
CA PRO A 68 -5.09 -13.64 10.64
C PRO A 68 -5.38 -14.23 9.25
N LEU A 69 -5.01 -13.51 8.17
CA LEU A 69 -5.18 -14.02 6.79
C LEU A 69 -4.19 -15.16 6.50
N LEU A 70 -2.93 -14.98 6.89
CA LEU A 70 -1.89 -15.99 6.70
C LEU A 70 -2.24 -17.27 7.48
N GLU A 71 -2.72 -17.15 8.71
CA GLU A 71 -3.19 -18.27 9.52
C GLU A 71 -4.36 -19.00 8.86
N ALA A 72 -5.38 -18.26 8.40
CA ALA A 72 -6.56 -18.83 7.75
C ALA A 72 -6.22 -19.58 6.44
N LEU A 73 -5.18 -19.14 5.72
CA LEU A 73 -4.73 -19.76 4.47
C LEU A 73 -3.60 -20.77 4.65
N GLY A 74 -3.07 -20.97 5.87
CA GLY A 74 -1.94 -21.86 6.14
C GLY A 74 -0.67 -21.41 5.40
N ARG A 75 -0.39 -20.10 5.34
CA ARG A 75 0.75 -19.51 4.63
C ARG A 75 1.76 -18.92 5.59
N ASP A 76 3.02 -19.00 5.23
CA ASP A 76 4.11 -18.31 5.93
C ASP A 76 4.14 -16.81 5.61
N LEU A 77 4.69 -16.05 6.57
CA LEU A 77 4.93 -14.62 6.39
C LEU A 77 6.11 -14.38 5.43
N VAL A 78 5.84 -13.69 4.33
CA VAL A 78 6.87 -13.24 3.38
C VAL A 78 6.97 -11.73 3.45
N ILE A 79 8.13 -11.23 3.92
CA ILE A 79 8.41 -9.80 4.00
C ILE A 79 9.00 -9.31 2.69
N ASP A 80 8.45 -8.21 2.17
CA ASP A 80 9.03 -7.51 1.05
C ASP A 80 9.37 -6.05 1.44
N PRO A 81 10.65 -5.68 1.54
CA PRO A 81 11.10 -4.39 2.09
C PRO A 81 10.65 -3.17 1.30
N TRP A 82 10.40 -3.28 -0.01
CA TRP A 82 9.96 -2.12 -0.80
C TRP A 82 8.56 -1.63 -0.42
N LEU A 83 7.75 -2.48 0.24
CA LEU A 83 6.42 -2.14 0.73
C LEU A 83 6.43 -1.24 1.97
N GLU A 84 7.60 -0.88 2.52
CA GLU A 84 7.71 0.00 3.69
C GLU A 84 7.18 1.40 3.41
N GLU A 85 6.46 1.99 4.41
CA GLU A 85 5.91 3.35 4.33
C GLU A 85 7.00 4.42 4.35
N ILE A 86 6.63 5.65 4.02
CA ILE A 86 7.51 6.82 4.20
C ILE A 86 8.03 6.88 5.64
N ARG A 87 9.33 7.10 5.77
CA ARG A 87 10.00 7.11 7.07
C ARG A 87 9.90 8.49 7.70
N ASN A 88 9.12 8.56 8.77
CA ASN A 88 9.05 9.76 9.60
C ASN A 88 10.34 9.96 10.43
N PRO A 89 10.59 11.16 10.95
CA PRO A 89 11.62 11.37 11.97
C PRO A 89 11.39 10.46 13.19
N VAL A 90 12.45 10.17 13.93
CA VAL A 90 12.36 9.38 15.16
C VAL A 90 11.68 10.21 16.25
N TRP A 91 10.45 9.82 16.61
CA TRP A 91 9.66 10.46 17.65
C TRP A 91 9.38 9.55 18.84
N HIS A 92 9.81 8.30 18.79
CA HIS A 92 9.51 7.31 19.82
C HIS A 92 9.80 7.84 21.25
N GLY A 93 8.80 7.71 22.13
CA GLY A 93 8.89 8.18 23.51
C GLY A 93 8.83 9.71 23.69
N THR A 94 8.62 10.49 22.62
CA THR A 94 8.41 11.93 22.73
C THR A 94 6.92 12.27 22.90
N PRO A 95 6.56 13.42 23.51
CA PRO A 95 5.18 13.86 23.60
C PRO A 95 4.49 13.94 22.24
N VAL A 96 3.19 13.61 22.19
CA VAL A 96 2.39 13.59 20.95
C VAL A 96 2.40 14.91 20.20
N GLU A 97 2.50 16.03 20.91
CA GLU A 97 2.55 17.38 20.35
C GLU A 97 3.72 17.61 19.40
N LYS A 98 4.83 16.88 19.60
CA LYS A 98 6.01 16.98 18.72
C LYS A 98 5.69 16.49 17.30
N ALA A 99 5.08 15.33 17.15
CA ALA A 99 4.67 14.81 15.86
C ALA A 99 3.55 15.67 15.26
N SER A 100 2.55 16.06 16.06
CA SER A 100 1.46 16.93 15.62
C SER A 100 1.97 18.25 15.05
N ALA A 101 2.91 18.91 15.72
CA ALA A 101 3.51 20.16 15.24
C ALA A 101 4.27 19.96 13.92
N ALA A 102 4.97 18.83 13.75
CA ALA A 102 5.69 18.52 12.51
C ALA A 102 4.73 18.30 11.33
N TYR A 103 3.62 17.60 11.53
CA TYR A 103 2.59 17.42 10.51
C TYR A 103 1.89 18.74 10.15
N GLU A 104 1.59 19.61 11.13
CA GLU A 104 1.01 20.93 10.83
C GLU A 104 1.99 21.82 10.05
N ALA A 105 3.28 21.77 10.38
CA ALA A 105 4.32 22.48 9.62
C ALA A 105 4.43 21.97 8.18
N GLU A 106 4.33 20.63 7.98
CA GLU A 106 4.32 20.01 6.66
C GLU A 106 3.11 20.45 5.84
N LYS A 107 1.91 20.46 6.41
CA LYS A 107 0.69 20.92 5.75
C LYS A 107 0.74 22.39 5.33
N ALA A 108 1.48 23.22 6.09
CA ALA A 108 1.65 24.65 5.82
C ALA A 108 2.64 24.93 4.68
N LYS A 109 3.43 23.95 4.21
CA LYS A 109 4.36 24.12 3.10
C LYS A 109 3.63 24.44 1.80
N SER A 110 4.32 25.15 0.89
CA SER A 110 3.84 25.29 -0.49
C SER A 110 3.74 23.91 -1.16
N SER A 111 2.89 23.77 -2.16
CA SER A 111 2.72 22.51 -2.89
C SER A 111 4.04 21.97 -3.46
N HIS A 112 4.95 22.88 -3.86
CA HIS A 112 6.26 22.48 -4.36
C HIS A 112 7.21 22.03 -3.24
N ASP A 113 7.20 22.72 -2.10
CA ASP A 113 8.10 22.42 -0.98
C ASP A 113 7.72 21.11 -0.27
N ARG A 114 6.49 20.62 -0.41
CA ARG A 114 6.04 19.34 0.16
C ARG A 114 6.83 18.13 -0.35
N TRP A 115 7.55 18.24 -1.49
CA TRP A 115 8.47 17.20 -1.93
C TRP A 115 9.61 16.93 -0.95
N THR A 116 9.96 17.89 -0.08
CA THR A 116 10.99 17.72 0.94
C THR A 116 10.54 16.81 2.10
N GLY A 117 9.23 16.59 2.28
CA GLY A 117 8.68 15.82 3.40
C GLY A 117 8.84 16.52 4.75
N ILE A 118 8.64 15.79 5.83
CA ILE A 118 8.81 16.27 7.20
C ILE A 118 10.31 16.40 7.51
N ASP A 119 10.74 17.51 8.10
CA ASP A 119 12.13 17.77 8.44
C ASP A 119 12.72 16.67 9.34
N GLY A 120 13.82 16.06 8.89
CA GLY A 120 14.48 14.94 9.57
C GLY A 120 13.88 13.56 9.22
N GLY A 121 12.84 13.49 8.40
CA GLY A 121 12.30 12.26 7.84
C GLY A 121 12.78 11.98 6.42
N GLU A 122 12.18 10.97 5.78
CA GLU A 122 12.41 10.65 4.36
C GLU A 122 11.75 11.74 3.49
N PRO A 123 12.46 12.35 2.53
CA PRO A 123 11.83 13.21 1.53
C PRO A 123 10.78 12.46 0.73
N VAL A 124 9.64 13.11 0.44
CA VAL A 124 8.58 12.49 -0.37
C VAL A 124 9.10 12.09 -1.75
N SER A 125 10.00 12.89 -2.34
CA SER A 125 10.65 12.55 -3.62
C SER A 125 11.41 11.23 -3.56
N SER A 126 12.18 10.98 -2.50
CA SER A 126 12.95 9.75 -2.30
C SER A 126 12.01 8.55 -2.03
N PHE A 127 10.94 8.77 -1.25
CA PHE A 127 9.91 7.77 -1.02
C PHE A 127 9.25 7.34 -2.33
N VAL A 128 8.79 8.29 -3.14
CA VAL A 128 8.16 8.02 -4.45
C VAL A 128 9.12 7.26 -5.36
N GLU A 129 10.38 7.67 -5.45
CA GLU A 129 11.41 6.98 -6.23
C GLU A 129 11.60 5.54 -5.75
N ARG A 130 11.73 5.32 -4.44
CA ARG A 130 11.91 3.99 -3.83
C ARG A 130 10.73 3.07 -4.12
N ILE A 131 9.49 3.56 -4.00
CA ILE A 131 8.31 2.76 -4.32
C ILE A 131 8.22 2.45 -5.81
N ASN A 132 8.50 3.42 -6.68
CA ASN A 132 8.50 3.20 -8.13
C ASN A 132 9.52 2.15 -8.56
N ILE A 133 10.75 2.20 -8.02
CA ILE A 133 11.79 1.20 -8.28
C ILE A 133 11.33 -0.18 -7.76
N GLY A 134 10.85 -0.25 -6.51
CA GLY A 134 10.41 -1.50 -5.92
C GLY A 134 9.23 -2.13 -6.69
N CYS A 135 8.25 -1.31 -7.09
CA CYS A 135 7.13 -1.77 -7.89
C CYS A 135 7.57 -2.26 -9.28
N SER A 136 8.50 -1.55 -9.94
CA SER A 136 9.04 -1.99 -11.23
C SER A 136 9.75 -3.33 -11.11
N LEU A 137 10.65 -3.50 -10.15
CA LEU A 137 11.36 -4.76 -9.93
C LEU A 137 10.38 -5.90 -9.58
N PHE A 138 9.39 -5.63 -8.73
CA PHE A 138 8.33 -6.59 -8.42
C PHE A 138 7.60 -7.08 -9.67
N LEU A 139 7.30 -6.18 -10.63
CA LEU A 139 6.66 -6.52 -11.88
C LEU A 139 7.60 -7.27 -12.84
N GLU A 140 8.85 -6.82 -12.97
CA GLU A 140 9.88 -7.44 -13.81
C GLU A 140 10.14 -8.90 -13.44
N GLU A 141 10.23 -9.22 -12.15
CA GLU A 141 10.33 -10.58 -11.63
C GLU A 141 9.16 -11.48 -12.04
N ARG A 142 8.03 -10.88 -12.38
CA ARG A 142 6.80 -11.56 -12.81
C ARG A 142 6.56 -11.47 -14.32
N GLY A 143 7.57 -11.01 -15.05
CA GLY A 143 7.56 -10.95 -16.50
C GLY A 143 6.74 -9.80 -17.07
N ILE A 144 6.57 -8.70 -16.33
CA ILE A 144 5.87 -7.49 -16.77
C ILE A 144 6.89 -6.35 -16.79
N VAL A 145 7.19 -5.81 -17.97
CA VAL A 145 8.20 -4.76 -18.16
C VAL A 145 7.59 -3.53 -18.82
N ARG A 146 8.16 -2.36 -18.53
CA ARG A 146 7.72 -1.11 -19.14
C ARG A 146 8.80 -0.59 -20.07
N GLU A 147 8.70 -0.92 -21.35
CA GLU A 147 9.62 -0.40 -22.38
C GLU A 147 9.16 0.97 -22.93
N ARG A 148 7.84 1.24 -22.91
CA ARG A 148 7.22 2.48 -23.41
C ARG A 148 7.12 3.49 -22.29
N VAL A 149 7.78 4.64 -22.45
CA VAL A 149 7.80 5.71 -21.44
C VAL A 149 6.70 6.76 -21.62
N ASP A 150 6.11 6.83 -22.80
CA ASP A 150 5.11 7.82 -23.22
C ASP A 150 3.67 7.44 -22.85
N MET A 151 3.41 6.14 -22.64
CA MET A 151 2.09 5.62 -22.27
C MET A 151 2.19 4.57 -21.16
N PRO A 152 1.13 4.39 -20.32
CA PRO A 152 1.07 3.33 -19.31
C PRO A 152 0.73 1.97 -19.96
N VAL A 153 1.54 1.57 -20.93
CA VAL A 153 1.47 0.28 -21.59
C VAL A 153 2.71 -0.52 -21.21
N TRP A 154 2.48 -1.74 -20.81
CA TRP A 154 3.48 -2.69 -20.36
C TRP A 154 3.60 -3.83 -21.35
N ASP A 155 4.75 -4.48 -21.38
CA ASP A 155 5.04 -5.61 -22.25
C ASP A 155 5.18 -6.88 -21.39
N LEU A 156 4.79 -8.04 -21.96
CA LEU A 156 4.92 -9.32 -21.28
C LEU A 156 6.14 -10.07 -21.82
N THR A 157 6.98 -10.53 -20.91
CA THR A 157 8.11 -11.42 -21.25
C THR A 157 7.67 -12.89 -21.26
N PRO A 158 8.46 -13.82 -21.83
CA PRO A 158 8.16 -15.25 -21.80
C PRO A 158 8.02 -15.85 -20.38
N GLY A 159 8.49 -15.15 -19.34
CA GLY A 159 8.36 -15.56 -17.94
C GLY A 159 7.01 -15.20 -17.30
N PHE A 160 6.15 -14.45 -17.98
CA PHE A 160 4.83 -14.08 -17.44
C PHE A 160 3.92 -15.30 -17.31
N ILE A 161 3.27 -15.42 -16.16
CA ILE A 161 2.28 -16.47 -15.90
C ILE A 161 0.90 -15.79 -15.73
N PRO A 162 -0.04 -16.00 -16.66
CA PRO A 162 -1.36 -15.41 -16.57
C PRO A 162 -2.20 -16.01 -15.44
N GLY A 163 -3.17 -15.23 -14.95
CA GLY A 163 -4.10 -15.64 -13.90
C GLY A 163 -3.58 -15.51 -12.49
N ARG A 164 -2.38 -14.92 -12.30
CA ARG A 164 -1.84 -14.68 -10.94
C ARG A 164 -2.70 -13.72 -10.14
N HIS A 165 -2.87 -14.06 -8.86
CA HIS A 165 -3.59 -13.31 -7.86
C HIS A 165 -2.68 -13.04 -6.67
N ILE A 166 -2.28 -11.80 -6.47
CA ILE A 166 -1.22 -11.41 -5.52
C ILE A 166 -1.75 -10.40 -4.51
N CYS A 167 -1.57 -10.68 -3.22
CA CYS A 167 -1.94 -9.78 -2.13
C CYS A 167 -0.69 -9.04 -1.61
N LEU A 168 -0.78 -7.72 -1.50
CA LEU A 168 0.25 -6.86 -0.92
C LEU A 168 -0.34 -6.17 0.32
N VAL A 169 0.21 -6.43 1.51
CA VAL A 169 -0.22 -5.80 2.75
C VAL A 169 0.76 -4.69 3.11
N ALA A 170 0.32 -3.45 2.94
CA ALA A 170 1.19 -2.27 3.04
C ALA A 170 0.48 -1.07 3.70
N HIS A 171 0.69 0.12 3.22
CA HIS A 171 0.32 1.39 3.85
C HIS A 171 -0.42 2.31 2.88
N ALA A 172 -0.98 3.42 3.41
CA ALA A 172 -1.70 4.38 2.59
C ALA A 172 -0.78 5.03 1.54
N GLY A 173 0.37 5.54 1.95
CA GLY A 173 1.33 6.19 1.04
C GLY A 173 1.90 5.21 0.04
N THR A 174 2.38 4.05 0.49
CA THR A 174 2.93 2.99 -0.37
C THR A 174 1.91 2.53 -1.42
N ASN A 175 0.67 2.23 -1.01
CA ASN A 175 -0.38 1.80 -1.93
C ASN A 175 -0.74 2.92 -2.93
N SER A 176 -0.83 4.17 -2.48
CA SER A 176 -1.17 5.32 -3.32
C SER A 176 -0.11 5.57 -4.40
N VAL A 177 1.18 5.54 -4.04
CA VAL A 177 2.29 5.69 -5.00
C VAL A 177 2.34 4.49 -5.95
N SER A 178 2.12 3.27 -5.46
CA SER A 178 2.06 2.07 -6.32
C SER A 178 0.92 2.17 -7.34
N ILE A 179 -0.26 2.61 -6.93
CA ILE A 179 -1.40 2.84 -7.84
C ILE A 179 -1.01 3.89 -8.90
N CYS A 180 -0.40 5.00 -8.47
CA CYS A 180 0.06 6.06 -9.36
C CYS A 180 1.02 5.50 -10.43
N HIS A 181 2.01 4.71 -10.01
CA HIS A 181 2.99 4.05 -10.89
C HIS A 181 2.32 3.11 -11.89
N LEU A 182 1.45 2.20 -11.40
CA LEU A 182 0.75 1.20 -12.24
C LEU A 182 -0.14 1.85 -13.29
N LEU A 183 -0.81 2.95 -12.95
CA LEU A 183 -1.69 3.69 -13.87
C LEU A 183 -0.94 4.71 -14.74
N GLY A 184 0.36 4.86 -14.59
CA GLY A 184 1.18 5.82 -15.33
C GLY A 184 0.85 7.29 -15.05
N LEU A 185 0.37 7.58 -13.85
CA LEU A 185 0.07 8.94 -13.42
C LEU A 185 1.32 9.66 -12.94
N GLN A 186 1.38 10.97 -13.16
CA GLN A 186 2.44 11.80 -12.59
C GLN A 186 2.24 11.89 -11.06
N PRO A 187 3.25 11.53 -10.25
CA PRO A 187 3.15 11.59 -8.82
C PRO A 187 3.08 13.03 -8.30
N THR A 188 2.44 13.20 -7.15
CA THR A 188 2.41 14.46 -6.38
C THR A 188 2.88 14.21 -4.95
N PRO A 189 3.35 15.23 -4.22
CA PRO A 189 3.81 15.02 -2.85
C PRO A 189 2.68 14.88 -1.82
N TRP A 190 1.47 14.56 -2.26
CA TRP A 190 0.28 14.27 -1.44
C TRP A 190 -0.55 13.13 -2.05
N GLU A 191 0.07 12.05 -2.52
CA GLU A 191 -0.65 10.93 -3.16
C GLU A 191 -1.69 10.28 -2.23
N TRP A 192 -1.41 10.22 -0.94
CA TRP A 192 -2.36 9.72 0.07
C TRP A 192 -3.58 10.62 0.29
N ASP A 193 -3.56 11.87 -0.17
CA ASP A 193 -4.73 12.77 -0.22
C ASP A 193 -5.50 12.62 -1.53
N ARG A 194 -4.83 12.17 -2.61
CA ARG A 194 -5.47 11.88 -3.91
C ARG A 194 -6.17 10.52 -3.92
N PHE A 195 -5.54 9.53 -3.30
CA PHE A 195 -6.08 8.18 -3.12
C PHE A 195 -6.31 7.94 -1.63
N VAL A 196 -7.49 8.30 -1.16
CA VAL A 196 -7.84 8.12 0.26
C VAL A 196 -8.13 6.64 0.52
N ILE A 197 -7.20 6.00 1.22
CA ILE A 197 -7.24 4.56 1.51
C ILE A 197 -7.45 4.37 3.01
N GLY A 198 -8.61 3.84 3.43
CA GLY A 198 -8.96 3.58 4.83
C GLY A 198 -8.19 2.42 5.45
N HIS A 199 -8.14 2.35 6.79
CA HIS A 199 -7.53 1.22 7.50
C HIS A 199 -8.23 -0.09 7.15
N ALA A 200 -7.44 -1.16 6.98
CA ALA A 200 -7.90 -2.51 6.63
C ALA A 200 -8.77 -2.58 5.35
N SER A 201 -8.76 -1.52 4.52
CA SER A 201 -9.45 -1.50 3.25
C SER A 201 -8.69 -2.28 2.17
N VAL A 202 -9.43 -2.71 1.15
CA VAL A 202 -8.94 -3.49 0.02
C VAL A 202 -9.05 -2.68 -1.26
N THR A 203 -7.95 -2.52 -1.97
CA THR A 203 -7.89 -1.91 -3.29
C THR A 203 -7.54 -2.98 -4.31
N ARG A 204 -8.17 -2.96 -5.49
CA ARG A 204 -7.92 -3.95 -6.54
C ARG A 204 -7.45 -3.28 -7.82
N VAL A 205 -6.32 -3.77 -8.33
CA VAL A 205 -5.73 -3.34 -9.60
C VAL A 205 -5.57 -4.55 -10.49
N GLN A 206 -6.09 -4.48 -11.71
CA GLN A 206 -6.15 -5.59 -12.65
C GLN A 206 -5.32 -5.30 -13.88
N LEU A 207 -4.52 -6.27 -14.32
CA LEU A 207 -3.80 -6.26 -15.58
C LEU A 207 -4.65 -6.90 -16.67
N PHE A 208 -4.77 -6.27 -17.83
CA PHE A 208 -5.50 -6.80 -18.97
C PHE A 208 -4.82 -6.44 -20.31
N ALA A 209 -5.13 -7.20 -21.35
CA ALA A 209 -4.59 -6.97 -22.67
C ALA A 209 -5.14 -5.66 -23.30
N LEU A 210 -4.27 -4.90 -23.93
CA LEU A 210 -4.59 -3.66 -24.62
C LEU A 210 -3.77 -3.57 -25.92
N GLY A 211 -4.39 -3.85 -27.05
CA GLY A 211 -3.69 -3.77 -28.35
C GLY A 211 -2.51 -4.71 -28.43
N ASP A 212 -1.31 -4.14 -28.54
CA ASP A 212 -0.03 -4.85 -28.66
C ASP A 212 0.72 -4.96 -27.30
N GLY A 213 0.05 -4.65 -26.19
CA GLY A 213 0.63 -4.72 -24.84
C GLY A 213 -0.41 -5.02 -23.78
N VAL A 214 -0.11 -4.65 -22.55
CA VAL A 214 -1.02 -4.77 -21.42
C VAL A 214 -1.05 -3.46 -20.62
N THR A 215 -2.13 -3.24 -19.86
CA THR A 215 -2.24 -2.06 -19.00
C THR A 215 -2.96 -2.41 -17.71
N PHE A 216 -2.78 -1.56 -16.68
CA PHE A 216 -3.44 -1.72 -15.39
C PHE A 216 -4.74 -0.90 -15.32
N SER A 217 -5.71 -1.42 -14.61
CA SER A 217 -6.98 -0.78 -14.31
C SER A 217 -7.25 -0.82 -12.81
N LEU A 218 -7.56 0.31 -12.22
CA LEU A 218 -8.05 0.39 -10.85
C LEU A 218 -9.54 0.01 -10.85
N SER A 219 -9.86 -1.20 -10.41
CA SER A 219 -11.23 -1.72 -10.42
C SER A 219 -11.99 -1.41 -9.13
N ARG A 220 -11.28 -1.29 -8.00
CA ARG A 220 -11.80 -0.85 -6.70
C ARG A 220 -10.74 -0.06 -5.95
N LEU A 221 -11.16 1.00 -5.27
CA LEU A 221 -10.29 1.80 -4.41
C LEU A 221 -10.84 1.80 -2.99
N SER A 222 -10.00 1.45 -2.01
CA SER A 222 -10.31 1.60 -0.58
C SER A 222 -11.65 0.96 -0.17
N ASP A 223 -11.95 -0.22 -0.72
CA ASP A 223 -13.17 -0.95 -0.35
C ASP A 223 -13.07 -1.43 1.10
N ASN A 224 -13.95 -0.93 1.94
CA ASN A 224 -14.08 -1.29 3.35
C ASN A 224 -15.51 -1.73 3.71
N GLU A 225 -16.30 -2.16 2.71
CA GLU A 225 -17.70 -2.60 2.91
C GLU A 225 -17.80 -3.86 3.77
N HIS A 226 -16.74 -4.66 3.83
CA HIS A 226 -16.64 -5.83 4.71
C HIS A 226 -16.54 -5.45 6.20
N LEU A 227 -16.16 -4.20 6.52
CA LEU A 227 -16.11 -3.70 7.89
C LEU A 227 -17.44 -3.07 8.30
N PRO A 228 -17.95 -3.35 9.53
CA PRO A 228 -18.99 -2.55 10.15
C PRO A 228 -18.66 -1.06 10.15
N VAL A 229 -19.67 -0.21 10.00
CA VAL A 229 -19.46 1.24 9.85
C VAL A 229 -18.69 1.85 11.03
N GLU A 230 -18.95 1.37 12.24
CA GLU A 230 -18.30 1.81 13.49
C GLU A 230 -16.82 1.43 13.59
N LEU A 231 -16.39 0.47 12.77
CA LEU A 231 -14.99 0.04 12.69
C LEU A 231 -14.22 0.69 11.53
N ARG A 232 -14.87 1.49 10.68
CA ARG A 232 -14.20 2.16 9.54
C ARG A 232 -13.44 3.39 10.03
N THR A 233 -12.12 3.38 9.88
CA THR A 233 -11.20 4.46 10.28
C THR A 233 -10.23 4.83 9.14
N TYR A 234 -9.56 6.00 9.26
CA TYR A 234 -8.69 6.54 8.21
C TYR A 234 -7.30 6.88 8.75
#